data_7aa283491318d238ceb3947879b03cb8
#
_entry.id   7aa283491318d238ceb3947879b03cb8
#
_cell.length_a   1.000
_cell.length_b   1.000
_cell.length_c   1.000
_cell.angle_alpha   90.00
_cell.angle_beta   90.00
_cell.angle_gamma   90.00
#
_symmetry.space_group_name_H-M   'P 1'
#
loop_
_entity.id
_entity.type
_entity.pdbx_description
1 polymer ?
#
loop_
_entity_poly.entity_id
_entity_poly.type
_entity_poly.pdbx_seq_one_letter_code
_entity_poly.pdbx_strand_id
1 'polypeptide(L)'
;MVFGMQMVDVFGAGPLAGNPLAVITGAGALSTEDMQRLTRWFNLSETAFLLTPTHPQADYRVRIFTLDREMPFAGHPTLGSCHAWLTAEGMPRNRAEIIQECGAGLVSIRREAGRLCFAAPPLIRSGAPSEETLADALQFLGIAPEEALDAAWIDNGPGWLGIRLASAERVLSLTPARSWPRRVDIGVVGPHADGDAAFEVRAFLSDHLGAIVEDPVTGSLNASLAQWLFASGVVSGGYIAAQGRCRGRNGRVHITHDESGRIWVGGNTRTQVEGRLQGIGTA
;
A
#
# COMPACT_ATOMS: atom_id res chain seq x y z
N MET A 1 -15.57 0.43 -26.66
CA MET A 1 -14.78 1.62 -26.27
C MET A 1 -13.32 1.25 -26.17
N VAL A 2 -12.41 2.22 -26.21
CA VAL A 2 -10.96 2.03 -26.07
C VAL A 2 -10.50 2.89 -24.90
N PHE A 3 -9.79 2.31 -23.94
CA PHE A 3 -9.26 2.99 -22.75
C PHE A 3 -7.74 2.93 -22.77
N GLY A 4 -7.07 3.97 -22.26
CA GLY A 4 -5.64 3.91 -22.01
C GLY A 4 -5.36 2.99 -20.80
N MET A 5 -4.22 2.31 -20.83
CA MET A 5 -3.80 1.42 -19.75
C MET A 5 -2.30 1.56 -19.50
N GLN A 6 -1.92 1.63 -18.23
CA GLN A 6 -0.53 1.53 -17.81
C GLN A 6 -0.39 0.44 -16.71
N MET A 7 0.69 -0.34 -16.79
CA MET A 7 1.16 -1.16 -15.67
C MET A 7 2.28 -0.40 -14.98
N VAL A 8 2.03 0.02 -13.75
CA VAL A 8 2.96 0.82 -12.96
C VAL A 8 3.55 -0.03 -11.86
N ASP A 9 4.88 -0.08 -11.79
CA ASP A 9 5.63 -0.65 -10.67
C ASP A 9 5.80 0.41 -9.59
N VAL A 10 5.28 0.15 -8.40
CA VAL A 10 5.25 1.10 -7.28
C VAL A 10 6.13 0.62 -6.15
N PHE A 11 6.94 1.51 -5.56
CA PHE A 11 7.92 1.27 -4.51
C PHE A 11 9.15 0.45 -4.91
N GLY A 12 9.32 0.06 -6.18
CA GLY A 12 10.46 -0.75 -6.61
C GLY A 12 11.80 -0.01 -6.50
N ALA A 13 12.84 -0.67 -5.98
CA ALA A 13 14.22 -0.18 -6.05
C ALA A 13 14.81 -0.26 -7.46
N GLY A 14 14.20 -1.04 -8.34
CA GLY A 14 14.53 -1.23 -9.74
C GLY A 14 13.32 -1.66 -10.55
N PRO A 15 13.47 -1.98 -11.84
CA PRO A 15 12.36 -2.46 -12.66
C PRO A 15 11.76 -3.77 -12.12
N LEU A 16 10.42 -3.87 -12.09
CA LEU A 16 9.66 -5.05 -11.65
C LEU A 16 9.92 -5.46 -10.20
N ALA A 17 10.45 -4.54 -9.39
CA ALA A 17 10.88 -4.81 -8.02
C ALA A 17 9.87 -4.36 -6.95
N GLY A 18 8.81 -3.65 -7.32
CA GLY A 18 7.77 -3.15 -6.43
C GLY A 18 6.47 -3.92 -6.49
N ASN A 19 5.37 -3.23 -6.17
CA ASN A 19 4.01 -3.73 -6.25
C ASN A 19 3.37 -3.28 -7.59
N PRO A 20 2.97 -4.21 -8.47
CA PRO A 20 2.39 -3.87 -9.76
C PRO A 20 0.96 -3.34 -9.62
N LEU A 21 0.63 -2.29 -10.35
CA LEU A 21 -0.70 -1.69 -10.43
C LEU A 21 -1.13 -1.54 -11.89
N ALA A 22 -2.31 -2.03 -12.23
CA ALA A 22 -2.97 -1.67 -13.48
C ALA A 22 -3.74 -0.34 -13.28
N VAL A 23 -3.47 0.65 -14.11
CA VAL A 23 -4.16 1.95 -14.11
C VAL A 23 -4.87 2.14 -15.44
N ILE A 24 -6.20 2.30 -15.39
CA ILE A 24 -7.03 2.53 -16.57
C ILE A 24 -7.39 4.01 -16.66
N THR A 25 -7.01 4.66 -17.74
CA THR A 25 -7.29 6.08 -18.00
C THR A 25 -8.53 6.27 -18.85
N GLY A 26 -9.25 7.38 -18.64
CA GLY A 26 -10.50 7.66 -19.35
C GLY A 26 -11.67 6.77 -18.96
N ALA A 27 -11.63 6.21 -17.75
CA ALA A 27 -12.56 5.18 -17.28
C ALA A 27 -13.98 5.67 -16.95
N GLY A 28 -14.31 6.93 -17.23
CA GLY A 28 -15.60 7.53 -16.87
C GLY A 28 -16.85 6.86 -17.48
N ALA A 29 -16.68 6.09 -18.54
CA ALA A 29 -17.77 5.34 -19.19
C ALA A 29 -17.92 3.90 -18.69
N LEU A 30 -17.04 3.43 -17.78
CA LEU A 30 -17.13 2.09 -17.19
C LEU A 30 -18.12 2.06 -16.02
N SER A 31 -18.95 1.04 -15.98
CA SER A 31 -19.79 0.75 -14.81
C SER A 31 -18.93 0.21 -13.65
N THR A 32 -19.48 0.21 -12.44
CA THR A 32 -18.85 -0.41 -11.26
C THR A 32 -18.58 -1.89 -11.49
N GLU A 33 -19.53 -2.59 -12.13
CA GLU A 33 -19.45 -4.01 -12.47
C GLU A 33 -18.31 -4.27 -13.48
N ASP A 34 -18.14 -3.40 -14.49
CA ASP A 34 -17.05 -3.51 -15.45
C ASP A 34 -15.69 -3.29 -14.80
N MET A 35 -15.57 -2.29 -13.92
CA MET A 35 -14.35 -2.04 -13.15
C MET A 35 -13.98 -3.25 -12.27
N GLN A 36 -14.96 -3.82 -11.55
CA GLN A 36 -14.74 -5.00 -10.72
C GLN A 36 -14.37 -6.23 -11.56
N ARG A 37 -15.04 -6.42 -12.70
CA ARG A 37 -14.77 -7.54 -13.63
C ARG A 37 -13.35 -7.45 -14.20
N LEU A 38 -12.93 -6.25 -14.59
CA LEU A 38 -11.57 -5.98 -15.06
C LEU A 38 -10.52 -6.27 -13.99
N THR A 39 -10.76 -5.82 -12.77
CA THR A 39 -9.85 -6.05 -11.65
C THR A 39 -9.65 -7.54 -11.40
N ARG A 40 -10.72 -8.32 -11.42
CA ARG A 40 -10.65 -9.79 -11.31
C ARG A 40 -9.88 -10.43 -12.46
N TRP A 41 -10.05 -9.91 -13.67
CA TRP A 41 -9.37 -10.44 -14.85
C TRP A 41 -7.85 -10.17 -14.82
N PHE A 42 -7.44 -8.97 -14.37
CA PHE A 42 -6.01 -8.66 -14.19
C PHE A 42 -5.36 -9.48 -13.07
N ASN A 43 -6.13 -9.86 -12.07
CA ASN A 43 -5.68 -10.69 -10.94
C ASN A 43 -4.46 -10.10 -10.21
N LEU A 44 -4.42 -8.79 -10.06
CA LEU A 44 -3.46 -8.05 -9.24
C LEU A 44 -4.09 -7.76 -7.88
N SER A 45 -3.28 -7.32 -6.90
CA SER A 45 -3.79 -6.88 -5.59
C SER A 45 -4.87 -5.81 -5.75
N GLU A 46 -4.61 -4.81 -6.61
CA GLU A 46 -5.57 -3.77 -6.97
C GLU A 46 -5.47 -3.35 -8.43
N THR A 47 -6.55 -2.73 -8.90
CA THR A 47 -6.64 -1.98 -10.15
C THR A 47 -7.21 -0.60 -9.88
N ALA A 48 -6.66 0.43 -10.51
CA ALA A 48 -7.09 1.81 -10.38
C ALA A 48 -7.72 2.33 -11.67
N PHE A 49 -8.77 3.14 -11.52
CA PHE A 49 -9.51 3.73 -12.63
C PHE A 49 -9.50 5.25 -12.48
N LEU A 50 -8.86 5.95 -13.43
CA LEU A 50 -8.79 7.41 -13.45
C LEU A 50 -10.04 8.00 -14.10
N LEU A 51 -10.62 8.97 -13.39
CA LEU A 51 -11.83 9.68 -13.79
C LEU A 51 -11.63 11.20 -13.70
N THR A 52 -12.56 11.92 -14.31
CA THR A 52 -12.69 13.37 -14.12
C THR A 52 -13.04 13.64 -12.66
N PRO A 53 -12.37 14.60 -11.99
CA PRO A 53 -12.68 14.96 -10.61
C PRO A 53 -14.08 15.59 -10.50
N THR A 54 -14.74 15.35 -9.37
CA THR A 54 -16.01 16.00 -9.02
C THR A 54 -15.82 17.09 -7.96
N HIS A 55 -14.77 16.99 -7.16
CA HIS A 55 -14.42 17.99 -6.17
C HIS A 55 -13.59 19.14 -6.80
N PRO A 56 -13.92 20.43 -6.54
CA PRO A 56 -13.26 21.57 -7.20
C PRO A 56 -11.77 21.72 -6.88
N GLN A 57 -11.30 21.15 -5.77
CA GLN A 57 -9.88 21.19 -5.37
C GLN A 57 -9.08 20.00 -5.90
N ALA A 58 -9.72 18.95 -6.42
CA ALA A 58 -9.03 17.76 -6.90
C ALA A 58 -8.42 17.99 -8.29
N ASP A 59 -7.25 17.45 -8.51
CA ASP A 59 -6.58 17.43 -9.81
C ASP A 59 -7.10 16.27 -10.66
N TYR A 60 -7.34 15.12 -10.05
CA TYR A 60 -7.94 13.94 -10.67
C TYR A 60 -8.73 13.14 -9.63
N ARG A 61 -9.58 12.26 -10.13
CA ARG A 61 -10.31 11.29 -9.31
C ARG A 61 -9.88 9.87 -9.64
N VAL A 62 -9.80 9.04 -8.60
CA VAL A 62 -9.50 7.61 -8.75
C VAL A 62 -10.54 6.75 -8.01
N ARG A 63 -10.90 5.63 -8.64
CA ARG A 63 -11.57 4.51 -7.97
C ARG A 63 -10.63 3.33 -7.93
N ILE A 64 -10.53 2.67 -6.79
CA ILE A 64 -9.57 1.60 -6.52
C ILE A 64 -10.35 0.33 -6.20
N PHE A 65 -10.05 -0.75 -6.88
CA PHE A 65 -10.73 -2.03 -6.70
C PHE A 65 -9.72 -3.11 -6.35
N THR A 66 -10.06 -3.92 -5.35
CA THR A 66 -9.44 -5.22 -5.07
C THR A 66 -10.19 -6.32 -5.83
N LEU A 67 -9.79 -7.58 -5.69
CA LEU A 67 -10.46 -8.70 -6.35
C LEU A 67 -11.94 -8.89 -5.89
N ASP A 68 -12.31 -8.36 -4.73
CA ASP A 68 -13.65 -8.51 -4.15
C ASP A 68 -14.49 -7.23 -4.11
N ARG A 69 -13.88 -6.07 -3.90
CA ARG A 69 -14.61 -4.82 -3.65
C ARG A 69 -13.86 -3.56 -4.05
N GLU A 70 -14.59 -2.46 -4.11
CA GLU A 70 -14.02 -1.12 -4.16
C GLU A 70 -13.47 -0.72 -2.79
N MET A 71 -12.27 -0.13 -2.79
CA MET A 71 -11.61 0.41 -1.62
C MET A 71 -11.70 1.93 -1.59
N PRO A 72 -11.98 2.54 -0.43
CA PRO A 72 -12.00 4.00 -0.32
C PRO A 72 -10.62 4.63 -0.53
N PHE A 73 -9.56 3.91 -0.17
CA PHE A 73 -8.17 4.33 -0.30
C PHE A 73 -7.25 3.10 -0.28
N ALA A 74 -6.13 3.18 -1.02
CA ALA A 74 -5.01 2.25 -0.91
C ALA A 74 -3.71 2.97 -1.29
N GLY A 75 -2.60 2.67 -0.58
CA GLY A 75 -1.35 3.45 -0.67
C GLY A 75 -0.63 3.34 -2.01
N HIS A 76 -0.27 2.10 -2.44
CA HIS A 76 0.42 1.95 -3.72
C HIS A 76 -0.47 2.32 -4.93
N PRO A 77 -1.79 2.07 -4.94
CA PRO A 77 -2.67 2.59 -5.98
C PRO A 77 -2.70 4.12 -6.06
N THR A 78 -2.60 4.82 -4.93
CA THR A 78 -2.53 6.29 -4.90
C THR A 78 -1.29 6.79 -5.64
N LEU A 79 -0.11 6.24 -5.35
CA LEU A 79 1.13 6.65 -6.02
C LEU A 79 1.17 6.24 -7.49
N GLY A 80 0.74 5.02 -7.80
CA GLY A 80 0.69 4.52 -9.19
C GLY A 80 -0.32 5.28 -10.05
N SER A 81 -1.48 5.64 -9.50
CA SER A 81 -2.49 6.47 -10.16
C SER A 81 -1.99 7.89 -10.42
N CYS A 82 -1.33 8.49 -9.43
CA CYS A 82 -0.71 9.81 -9.59
C CYS A 82 0.35 9.79 -10.69
N HIS A 83 1.21 8.76 -10.70
CA HIS A 83 2.22 8.57 -11.75
C HIS A 83 1.56 8.45 -13.14
N ALA A 84 0.58 7.57 -13.29
CA ALA A 84 -0.11 7.36 -14.57
C ALA A 84 -0.83 8.63 -15.04
N TRP A 85 -1.45 9.38 -14.13
CA TRP A 85 -2.09 10.64 -14.44
C TRP A 85 -1.08 11.68 -14.93
N LEU A 86 0.06 11.82 -14.27
CA LEU A 86 1.13 12.75 -14.65
C LEU A 86 1.77 12.39 -16.00
N THR A 87 1.95 11.11 -16.30
CA THR A 87 2.51 10.65 -17.57
C THR A 87 1.51 10.74 -18.73
N ALA A 88 0.21 10.76 -18.44
CA ALA A 88 -0.85 11.03 -19.41
C ALA A 88 -1.16 12.54 -19.55
N GLU A 89 -0.13 13.39 -19.44
CA GLU A 89 -0.20 14.86 -19.58
C GLU A 89 -1.05 15.58 -18.51
N GLY A 90 -1.25 14.93 -17.35
CA GLY A 90 -1.88 15.56 -16.21
C GLY A 90 -1.08 16.76 -15.70
N MET A 91 -1.74 17.91 -15.60
CA MET A 91 -1.13 19.14 -15.06
C MET A 91 -1.73 19.49 -13.70
N PRO A 92 -0.96 19.37 -12.61
CA PRO A 92 -1.45 19.74 -11.29
C PRO A 92 -1.69 21.25 -11.20
N ARG A 93 -2.76 21.64 -10.54
CA ARG A 93 -3.11 23.07 -10.27
C ARG A 93 -2.04 23.74 -9.42
N ASN A 94 -1.45 22.97 -8.49
CA ASN A 94 -0.32 23.39 -7.68
C ASN A 94 0.87 22.45 -7.93
N ARG A 95 2.03 23.01 -8.30
CA ARG A 95 3.25 22.21 -8.55
C ARG A 95 3.82 21.56 -7.30
N ALA A 96 3.54 22.12 -6.11
CA ALA A 96 4.05 21.60 -4.84
C ALA A 96 3.21 20.43 -4.31
N GLU A 97 1.91 20.38 -4.66
CA GLU A 97 0.98 19.41 -4.12
C GLU A 97 -0.03 18.99 -5.19
N ILE A 98 -0.30 17.72 -5.29
CA ILE A 98 -1.29 17.11 -6.18
C ILE A 98 -2.41 16.58 -5.32
N ILE A 99 -3.64 16.89 -5.65
CA ILE A 99 -4.81 16.49 -4.88
C ILE A 99 -5.58 15.40 -5.62
N GLN A 100 -5.55 14.20 -5.06
CA GLN A 100 -6.35 13.05 -5.50
C GLN A 100 -7.72 13.06 -4.81
N GLU A 101 -8.80 12.93 -5.58
CA GLU A 101 -10.13 12.59 -5.06
C GLU A 101 -10.31 11.06 -5.09
N CYS A 102 -10.71 10.47 -3.96
CA CYS A 102 -11.03 9.05 -3.87
C CYS A 102 -12.17 8.81 -2.86
N GLY A 103 -12.53 7.56 -2.60
CA GLY A 103 -13.59 7.19 -1.65
C GLY A 103 -13.36 7.69 -0.21
N ALA A 104 -12.10 7.90 0.19
CA ALA A 104 -11.73 8.48 1.48
C ALA A 104 -11.73 10.03 1.49
N GLY A 105 -12.09 10.68 0.39
CA GLY A 105 -12.05 12.13 0.23
C GLY A 105 -10.82 12.60 -0.53
N LEU A 106 -10.29 13.76 -0.15
CA LEU A 106 -9.12 14.36 -0.77
C LEU A 106 -7.82 13.85 -0.11
N VAL A 107 -6.90 13.38 -0.93
CA VAL A 107 -5.58 12.90 -0.51
C VAL A 107 -4.51 13.78 -1.14
N SER A 108 -3.67 14.34 -0.28
CA SER A 108 -2.51 15.13 -0.70
C SER A 108 -1.37 14.23 -1.11
N ILE A 109 -0.79 14.54 -2.27
CA ILE A 109 0.41 13.88 -2.79
C ILE A 109 1.43 14.97 -3.11
N ARG A 110 2.65 14.81 -2.63
CA ARG A 110 3.76 15.72 -2.92
C ARG A 110 4.90 15.00 -3.64
N ARG A 111 5.77 15.79 -4.25
CA ARG A 111 7.05 15.30 -4.77
C ARG A 111 8.16 15.61 -3.79
N GLU A 112 8.91 14.58 -3.41
CA GLU A 112 10.03 14.72 -2.50
C GLU A 112 11.22 13.88 -3.00
N ALA A 113 12.38 14.52 -3.20
CA ALA A 113 13.59 13.86 -3.71
C ALA A 113 13.34 13.00 -4.98
N GLY A 114 12.49 13.50 -5.91
CA GLY A 114 12.14 12.81 -7.15
C GLY A 114 11.09 11.70 -7.02
N ARG A 115 10.54 11.47 -5.83
CA ARG A 115 9.51 10.45 -5.54
C ARG A 115 8.15 11.08 -5.31
N LEU A 116 7.10 10.32 -5.57
CA LEU A 116 5.75 10.65 -5.12
C LEU A 116 5.58 10.16 -3.67
N CYS A 117 4.95 11.00 -2.84
CA CYS A 117 4.68 10.70 -1.43
C CYS A 117 3.23 11.10 -1.10
N PHE A 118 2.48 10.22 -0.47
CA PHE A 118 1.15 10.55 0.05
C PHE A 118 1.18 10.75 1.57
N ALA A 119 0.28 11.59 2.07
CA ALA A 119 0.10 11.77 3.51
C ALA A 119 -0.56 10.53 4.12
N ALA A 120 0.05 9.97 5.18
CA ALA A 120 -0.51 8.81 5.88
C ALA A 120 -1.90 9.14 6.44
N PRO A 121 -2.94 8.32 6.16
CA PRO A 121 -4.24 8.50 6.79
C PRO A 121 -4.14 8.23 8.30
N PRO A 122 -5.00 8.84 9.13
CA PRO A 122 -4.99 8.62 10.57
C PRO A 122 -5.32 7.17 10.91
N LEU A 123 -4.81 6.67 12.05
CA LEU A 123 -5.22 5.39 12.59
C LEU A 123 -6.66 5.49 13.09
N ILE A 124 -7.50 4.53 12.70
CA ILE A 124 -8.87 4.37 13.19
C ILE A 124 -8.94 3.44 14.40
N ARG A 125 -7.90 2.61 14.59
CA ARG A 125 -7.71 1.77 15.77
C ARG A 125 -6.22 1.70 16.13
N SER A 126 -5.91 1.88 17.41
CA SER A 126 -4.55 1.82 17.95
C SER A 126 -4.55 1.19 19.34
N GLY A 127 -3.37 0.93 19.91
CA GLY A 127 -3.18 0.37 21.25
C GLY A 127 -2.96 -1.14 21.26
N ALA A 128 -2.73 -1.69 22.45
CA ALA A 128 -2.40 -3.11 22.60
C ALA A 128 -3.55 -4.03 22.16
N PRO A 129 -3.26 -5.15 21.48
CA PRO A 129 -4.24 -6.21 21.25
C PRO A 129 -4.60 -6.92 22.55
N SER A 130 -5.73 -7.65 22.57
CA SER A 130 -6.01 -8.59 23.65
C SER A 130 -5.01 -9.76 23.64
N GLU A 131 -4.82 -10.40 24.79
CA GLU A 131 -3.95 -11.59 24.89
C GLU A 131 -4.35 -12.69 23.91
N GLU A 132 -5.65 -12.91 23.74
CA GLU A 132 -6.18 -13.89 22.77
C GLU A 132 -5.81 -13.52 21.34
N THR A 133 -5.97 -12.25 20.95
CA THR A 133 -5.63 -11.77 19.59
C THR A 133 -4.13 -11.91 19.33
N LEU A 134 -3.31 -11.54 20.32
CA LEU A 134 -1.85 -11.68 20.18
C LEU A 134 -1.44 -13.14 20.07
N ALA A 135 -1.95 -14.01 20.96
CA ALA A 135 -1.65 -15.44 20.92
C ALA A 135 -2.03 -16.08 19.57
N ASP A 136 -3.20 -15.72 19.02
CA ASP A 136 -3.62 -16.18 17.70
C ASP A 136 -2.68 -15.72 16.58
N ALA A 137 -2.27 -14.46 16.60
CA ALA A 137 -1.34 -13.90 15.61
C ALA A 137 0.05 -14.56 15.70
N LEU A 138 0.57 -14.79 16.91
CA LEU A 138 1.86 -15.47 17.12
C LEU A 138 1.82 -16.94 16.65
N GLN A 139 0.71 -17.64 16.93
CA GLN A 139 0.49 -18.99 16.45
C GLN A 139 0.42 -19.04 14.92
N PHE A 140 -0.27 -18.09 14.28
CA PHE A 140 -0.30 -17.94 12.83
C PHE A 140 1.11 -17.75 12.24
N LEU A 141 1.93 -16.90 12.88
CA LEU A 141 3.30 -16.61 12.44
C LEU A 141 4.28 -17.74 12.76
N GLY A 142 3.92 -18.70 13.64
CA GLY A 142 4.80 -19.78 14.09
C GLY A 142 5.96 -19.29 14.95
N ILE A 143 5.72 -18.30 15.81
CA ILE A 143 6.73 -17.71 16.71
C ILE A 143 6.31 -17.81 18.18
N ALA A 144 7.31 -17.88 19.06
CA ALA A 144 7.09 -17.90 20.50
C ALA A 144 6.75 -16.49 21.03
N PRO A 145 5.97 -16.38 22.13
CA PRO A 145 5.56 -15.09 22.68
C PRO A 145 6.72 -14.14 22.99
N GLU A 146 7.85 -14.64 23.48
CA GLU A 146 9.05 -13.88 23.82
C GLU A 146 9.79 -13.30 22.61
N GLU A 147 9.47 -13.74 21.40
CA GLU A 147 10.04 -13.19 20.16
C GLU A 147 9.36 -11.89 19.73
N ALA A 148 8.13 -11.67 20.17
CA ALA A 148 7.40 -10.43 19.91
C ALA A 148 7.84 -9.36 20.91
N LEU A 149 8.70 -8.45 20.47
CA LEU A 149 9.18 -7.34 21.31
C LEU A 149 8.07 -6.35 21.66
N ASP A 150 7.09 -6.21 20.78
CA ASP A 150 5.95 -5.31 20.93
C ASP A 150 4.86 -5.67 19.90
N ALA A 151 3.61 -5.37 20.22
CA ALA A 151 2.47 -5.55 19.32
C ALA A 151 1.39 -4.48 19.56
N ALA A 152 0.83 -3.95 18.48
CA ALA A 152 -0.21 -2.94 18.56
C ALA A 152 -1.19 -3.04 17.39
N TRP A 153 -2.43 -2.70 17.64
CA TRP A 153 -3.34 -2.31 16.59
C TRP A 153 -2.83 -1.03 15.93
N ILE A 154 -2.69 -1.07 14.61
CA ILE A 154 -2.20 0.03 13.79
C ILE A 154 -3.12 0.18 12.57
N ASP A 155 -4.42 0.06 12.78
CA ASP A 155 -5.40 0.02 11.71
C ASP A 155 -5.69 1.41 11.16
N ASN A 156 -5.48 1.58 9.86
CA ASN A 156 -5.87 2.75 9.07
C ASN A 156 -6.88 2.41 7.96
N GLY A 157 -7.61 1.27 8.11
CA GLY A 157 -8.67 0.80 7.22
C GLY A 157 -8.69 -0.69 6.95
N PRO A 158 -7.56 -1.34 6.63
CA PRO A 158 -7.52 -2.79 6.36
C PRO A 158 -7.66 -3.69 7.60
N GLY A 159 -7.36 -3.19 8.81
CA GLY A 159 -7.40 -3.98 10.05
C GLY A 159 -6.03 -4.40 10.57
N TRP A 160 -4.96 -3.68 10.26
CA TRP A 160 -3.58 -4.09 10.56
C TRP A 160 -3.31 -4.26 12.07
N LEU A 161 -2.80 -5.44 12.42
CA LEU A 161 -2.08 -5.72 13.68
C LEU A 161 -0.58 -5.70 13.39
N GLY A 162 0.16 -4.78 14.00
CA GLY A 162 1.61 -4.69 13.90
C GLY A 162 2.31 -5.53 14.96
N ILE A 163 3.35 -6.27 14.57
CA ILE A 163 4.20 -7.05 15.47
C ILE A 163 5.66 -6.69 15.18
N ARG A 164 6.41 -6.30 16.22
CA ARG A 164 7.82 -5.95 16.14
C ARG A 164 8.70 -7.10 16.60
N LEU A 165 9.64 -7.51 15.76
CA LEU A 165 10.63 -8.55 16.02
C LEU A 165 12.03 -7.96 16.19
N ALA A 166 12.96 -8.79 16.66
CA ALA A 166 14.32 -8.36 17.03
C ALA A 166 15.18 -7.95 15.84
N SER A 167 14.95 -8.52 14.65
CA SER A 167 15.78 -8.23 13.46
C SER A 167 15.06 -8.49 12.14
N ALA A 168 15.60 -7.91 11.08
CA ALA A 168 15.19 -8.15 9.70
C ALA A 168 15.33 -9.63 9.29
N GLU A 169 16.40 -10.30 9.73
CA GLU A 169 16.63 -11.73 9.47
C GLU A 169 15.50 -12.57 10.07
N ARG A 170 15.03 -12.20 11.29
CA ARG A 170 13.92 -12.92 11.91
C ARG A 170 12.61 -12.70 11.15
N VAL A 171 12.35 -11.46 10.68
CA VAL A 171 11.20 -11.17 9.81
C VAL A 171 11.25 -12.01 8.53
N LEU A 172 12.39 -12.06 7.86
CA LEU A 172 12.59 -12.82 6.61
C LEU A 172 12.48 -14.33 6.80
N SER A 173 12.88 -14.86 7.96
CA SER A 173 12.83 -16.30 8.25
C SER A 173 11.45 -16.84 8.61
N LEU A 174 10.45 -15.96 8.79
CA LEU A 174 9.09 -16.37 9.13
C LEU A 174 8.49 -17.27 8.03
N THR A 175 7.83 -18.33 8.48
CA THR A 175 7.07 -19.26 7.63
C THR A 175 5.64 -19.38 8.18
N PRO A 176 4.78 -18.36 7.97
CA PRO A 176 3.43 -18.36 8.51
C PRO A 176 2.59 -19.53 7.98
N ALA A 177 1.51 -19.84 8.70
CA ALA A 177 0.55 -20.84 8.27
C ALA A 177 -0.04 -20.48 6.89
N ARG A 178 -0.19 -21.48 6.02
CA ARG A 178 -0.73 -21.28 4.65
C ARG A 178 -2.25 -21.08 4.63
N SER A 179 -2.93 -21.47 5.69
CA SER A 179 -4.36 -21.27 5.89
C SER A 179 -4.61 -20.99 7.36
N TRP A 180 -5.61 -20.19 7.67
CA TRP A 180 -5.96 -19.82 9.03
C TRP A 180 -7.48 -19.71 9.18
N PRO A 181 -8.08 -20.18 10.30
CA PRO A 181 -9.53 -20.19 10.47
C PRO A 181 -10.14 -18.81 10.75
N ARG A 182 -9.32 -17.84 11.08
CA ARG A 182 -9.72 -16.44 11.33
C ARG A 182 -9.12 -15.52 10.26
N ARG A 183 -9.70 -14.33 10.13
CA ARG A 183 -9.14 -13.30 9.25
C ARG A 183 -7.76 -12.86 9.75
N VAL A 184 -6.83 -12.75 8.84
CA VAL A 184 -5.46 -12.29 9.06
C VAL A 184 -5.30 -10.93 8.37
N ASP A 185 -4.83 -9.94 9.11
CA ASP A 185 -4.32 -8.66 8.60
C ASP A 185 -3.13 -8.27 9.52
N ILE A 186 -1.97 -8.93 9.31
CA ILE A 186 -0.81 -8.83 10.19
C ILE A 186 0.37 -8.23 9.44
N GLY A 187 0.95 -7.17 10.02
CA GLY A 187 2.21 -6.59 9.60
C GLY A 187 3.33 -6.94 10.57
N VAL A 188 4.46 -7.40 10.06
CA VAL A 188 5.63 -7.71 10.89
C VAL A 188 6.78 -6.79 10.49
N VAL A 189 7.50 -6.25 11.47
CA VAL A 189 8.62 -5.34 11.27
C VAL A 189 9.80 -5.69 12.16
N GLY A 190 11.01 -5.62 11.61
CA GLY A 190 12.26 -5.81 12.36
C GLY A 190 13.40 -4.97 11.79
N PRO A 191 14.32 -4.46 12.62
CA PRO A 191 15.40 -3.60 12.19
C PRO A 191 16.45 -4.36 11.39
N HIS A 192 17.01 -3.70 10.36
CA HIS A 192 18.26 -4.11 9.73
C HIS A 192 19.46 -3.65 10.57
N ALA A 193 20.53 -4.45 10.61
CA ALA A 193 21.78 -4.07 11.25
C ALA A 193 22.60 -3.10 10.38
N ASP A 194 22.46 -3.21 9.06
CA ASP A 194 23.17 -2.44 8.07
C ASP A 194 22.37 -2.27 6.77
N GLY A 195 22.93 -1.56 5.79
CA GLY A 195 22.31 -1.38 4.47
C GLY A 195 21.60 -0.05 4.31
N ASP A 196 20.80 0.05 3.24
CA ASP A 196 20.05 1.25 2.86
C ASP A 196 18.66 1.35 3.54
N ALA A 197 18.14 0.24 4.04
CA ALA A 197 16.87 0.18 4.73
C ALA A 197 17.07 0.03 6.25
N ALA A 198 16.29 0.76 7.03
CA ALA A 198 16.29 0.65 8.49
C ALA A 198 15.48 -0.56 8.99
N PHE A 199 14.44 -0.94 8.26
CA PHE A 199 13.53 -2.02 8.66
C PHE A 199 13.20 -2.94 7.48
N GLU A 200 13.04 -4.23 7.77
CA GLU A 200 12.35 -5.19 6.93
C GLU A 200 10.90 -5.30 7.37
N VAL A 201 9.99 -5.34 6.40
CA VAL A 201 8.53 -5.44 6.62
C VAL A 201 7.98 -6.62 5.83
N ARG A 202 7.03 -7.35 6.42
CA ARG A 202 6.19 -8.30 5.69
C ARG A 202 4.73 -8.10 6.06
N ALA A 203 3.83 -8.27 5.09
CA ALA A 203 2.40 -8.06 5.21
C ALA A 203 1.64 -9.33 4.86
N PHE A 204 0.88 -9.87 5.80
CA PHE A 204 0.05 -11.05 5.61
C PHE A 204 -1.41 -10.67 5.76
N LEU A 205 -2.24 -11.07 4.80
CA LEU A 205 -3.67 -10.81 4.82
C LEU A 205 -4.46 -11.99 4.29
N SER A 206 -5.71 -12.10 4.76
CA SER A 206 -6.69 -13.01 4.17
C SER A 206 -7.32 -12.34 2.95
N ASP A 207 -7.33 -13.03 1.82
CA ASP A 207 -8.11 -12.61 0.67
C ASP A 207 -9.63 -12.82 0.91
N HIS A 208 -10.44 -12.50 -0.09
CA HIS A 208 -11.89 -12.63 -0.03
C HIS A 208 -12.40 -14.09 0.03
N LEU A 209 -11.56 -15.06 -0.27
CA LEU A 209 -11.85 -16.50 -0.17
C LEU A 209 -11.28 -17.11 1.12
N GLY A 210 -10.59 -16.31 1.95
CA GLY A 210 -9.95 -16.75 3.18
C GLY A 210 -8.56 -17.37 2.98
N ALA A 211 -8.00 -17.33 1.77
CA ALA A 211 -6.63 -17.76 1.53
C ALA A 211 -5.65 -16.71 2.09
N ILE A 212 -4.54 -17.19 2.63
CA ILE A 212 -3.48 -16.31 3.12
C ILE A 212 -2.61 -15.83 1.96
N VAL A 213 -2.48 -14.52 1.86
CA VAL A 213 -1.68 -13.83 0.86
C VAL A 213 -0.62 -12.98 1.56
N GLU A 214 0.59 -12.95 1.01
CA GLU A 214 1.61 -11.97 1.38
C GLU A 214 1.66 -10.88 0.30
N ASP A 215 1.38 -9.63 0.69
CA ASP A 215 1.44 -8.50 -0.23
C ASP A 215 2.90 -8.07 -0.48
N PRO A 216 3.30 -7.85 -1.74
CA PRO A 216 4.69 -7.57 -2.08
C PRO A 216 5.23 -6.28 -1.49
N VAL A 217 4.49 -5.16 -1.54
CA VAL A 217 4.88 -3.88 -0.90
C VAL A 217 3.61 -3.11 -0.54
N THR A 218 3.40 -2.87 0.75
CA THR A 218 2.14 -2.42 1.31
C THR A 218 2.21 -0.98 1.81
N GLY A 219 1.68 -0.04 1.04
CA GLY A 219 1.69 1.38 1.41
C GLY A 219 0.91 1.68 2.69
N SER A 220 -0.28 1.09 2.88
CA SER A 220 -1.11 1.30 4.08
C SER A 220 -0.44 0.77 5.34
N LEU A 221 0.14 -0.45 5.29
CA LEU A 221 0.85 -1.00 6.43
C LEU A 221 2.08 -0.16 6.80
N ASN A 222 2.90 0.24 5.82
CA ASN A 222 4.08 1.07 6.09
C ASN A 222 3.70 2.44 6.67
N ALA A 223 2.56 3.02 6.25
CA ALA A 223 2.01 4.24 6.85
C ALA A 223 1.65 4.03 8.33
N SER A 224 0.97 2.94 8.65
CA SER A 224 0.55 2.59 10.01
C SER A 224 1.73 2.24 10.91
N LEU A 225 2.67 1.42 10.41
CA LEU A 225 3.91 1.11 11.12
C LEU A 225 4.69 2.37 11.45
N ALA A 226 4.80 3.30 10.50
CA ALA A 226 5.49 4.56 10.75
C ALA A 226 4.86 5.35 11.90
N GLN A 227 3.53 5.49 11.91
CA GLN A 227 2.83 6.18 12.99
C GLN A 227 3.11 5.52 14.35
N TRP A 228 3.08 4.21 14.41
CA TRP A 228 3.38 3.47 15.64
C TRP A 228 4.84 3.61 16.07
N LEU A 229 5.80 3.43 15.16
CA LEU A 229 7.22 3.50 15.47
C LEU A 229 7.65 4.91 15.92
N PHE A 230 7.08 5.98 15.34
CA PHE A 230 7.28 7.35 15.83
C PHE A 230 6.63 7.57 17.19
N ALA A 231 5.38 7.16 17.39
CA ALA A 231 4.66 7.34 18.65
C ALA A 231 5.29 6.57 19.82
N SER A 232 5.87 5.40 19.55
CA SER A 232 6.59 4.59 20.57
C SER A 232 8.05 5.00 20.77
N GLY A 233 8.56 6.00 20.05
CA GLY A 233 9.94 6.47 20.17
C GLY A 233 11.00 5.52 19.61
N VAL A 234 10.60 4.50 18.84
CA VAL A 234 11.52 3.56 18.17
C VAL A 234 12.30 4.27 17.08
N VAL A 235 11.67 5.23 16.41
CA VAL A 235 12.30 6.11 15.43
C VAL A 235 12.07 7.58 15.78
N SER A 236 13.05 8.43 15.42
CA SER A 236 12.97 9.89 15.62
C SER A 236 13.11 10.66 14.31
N GLY A 237 13.51 10.01 13.23
CA GLY A 237 13.74 10.62 11.91
C GLY A 237 13.17 9.78 10.79
N GLY A 238 13.19 10.33 9.57
CA GLY A 238 12.78 9.60 8.37
C GLY A 238 13.64 8.34 8.16
N TYR A 239 13.05 7.31 7.55
CA TYR A 239 13.73 6.05 7.28
C TYR A 239 13.23 5.40 5.98
N ILE A 240 13.93 4.36 5.56
CA ILE A 240 13.52 3.49 4.46
C ILE A 240 13.12 2.12 5.04
N ALA A 241 11.96 1.62 4.66
CA ALA A 241 11.55 0.24 4.89
C ALA A 241 11.75 -0.60 3.63
N ALA A 242 12.35 -1.79 3.79
CA ALA A 242 12.42 -2.82 2.77
C ALA A 242 11.22 -3.75 2.90
N GLN A 243 10.64 -4.17 1.78
CA GLN A 243 9.55 -5.15 1.76
C GLN A 243 9.55 -5.94 0.46
N GLY A 244 9.09 -7.20 0.51
CA GLY A 244 8.81 -8.01 -0.65
C GLY A 244 9.89 -9.02 -1.02
N ARG A 245 10.99 -9.11 -0.30
CA ARG A 245 12.08 -10.06 -0.60
C ARG A 245 11.60 -11.51 -0.70
N CYS A 246 10.71 -11.93 0.21
CA CYS A 246 10.08 -13.25 0.19
C CYS A 246 9.11 -13.48 -0.97
N ARG A 247 8.75 -12.40 -1.69
CA ARG A 247 7.90 -12.41 -2.90
C ARG A 247 8.68 -12.16 -4.18
N GLY A 248 10.04 -12.25 -4.13
CA GLY A 248 10.89 -11.93 -5.27
C GLY A 248 10.88 -10.47 -5.69
N ARG A 249 10.55 -9.57 -4.75
CA ARG A 249 10.55 -8.12 -4.94
C ARG A 249 11.70 -7.48 -4.17
N ASN A 250 11.97 -6.21 -4.46
CA ASN A 250 12.93 -5.38 -3.75
C ASN A 250 12.33 -3.98 -3.55
N GLY A 251 11.29 -3.93 -2.72
CA GLY A 251 10.58 -2.70 -2.41
C GLY A 251 11.38 -1.79 -1.48
N ARG A 252 11.22 -0.49 -1.67
CA ARG A 252 11.75 0.56 -0.80
C ARG A 252 10.66 1.59 -0.56
N VAL A 253 10.19 1.63 0.66
CA VAL A 253 9.19 2.60 1.12
C VAL A 253 9.91 3.67 1.92
N HIS A 254 9.88 4.90 1.44
CA HIS A 254 10.51 6.05 2.08
C HIS A 254 9.50 6.72 3.02
N ILE A 255 9.85 6.77 4.28
CA ILE A 255 9.05 7.41 5.33
C ILE A 255 9.72 8.70 5.73
N THR A 256 8.97 9.80 5.70
CA THR A 256 9.39 11.09 6.23
C THR A 256 8.27 11.69 7.09
N HIS A 257 8.59 12.67 7.90
CA HIS A 257 7.62 13.51 8.60
C HIS A 257 7.92 14.97 8.35
N ASP A 258 6.90 15.80 8.31
CA ASP A 258 7.05 17.25 8.21
C ASP A 258 7.10 17.91 9.60
N GLU A 259 7.28 19.22 9.62
CA GLU A 259 7.33 20.02 10.87
C GLU A 259 6.06 19.95 11.68
N SER A 260 4.91 19.63 11.07
CA SER A 260 3.64 19.41 11.76
C SER A 260 3.51 18.01 12.38
N GLY A 261 4.48 17.13 12.14
CA GLY A 261 4.45 15.73 12.54
C GLY A 261 3.63 14.83 11.61
N ARG A 262 3.15 15.33 10.47
CA ARG A 262 2.45 14.52 9.47
C ARG A 262 3.43 13.57 8.79
N ILE A 263 3.08 12.30 8.76
CA ILE A 263 3.89 11.25 8.13
C ILE A 263 3.57 11.19 6.63
N TRP A 264 4.62 11.09 5.83
CA TRP A 264 4.58 10.93 4.39
C TRP A 264 5.19 9.60 3.99
N VAL A 265 4.49 8.89 3.11
CA VAL A 265 4.88 7.58 2.60
C VAL A 265 5.15 7.69 1.12
N GLY A 266 6.39 7.48 0.73
CA GLY A 266 6.83 7.69 -0.64
C GLY A 266 7.62 6.52 -1.22
N GLY A 267 7.76 6.53 -2.53
CA GLY A 267 8.59 5.58 -3.25
C GLY A 267 8.68 5.86 -4.72
N ASN A 268 9.52 5.10 -5.39
CA ASN A 268 9.66 5.18 -6.83
C ASN A 268 8.39 4.63 -7.50
N THR A 269 8.04 5.24 -8.62
CA THR A 269 6.98 4.78 -9.50
C THR A 269 7.49 4.73 -10.93
N ARG A 270 7.18 3.66 -11.66
CA ARG A 270 7.66 3.48 -13.02
C ARG A 270 6.65 2.74 -13.87
N THR A 271 6.30 3.30 -15.03
CA THR A 271 5.53 2.58 -16.05
C THR A 271 6.38 1.47 -16.64
N GLN A 272 5.90 0.23 -16.57
CA GLN A 272 6.54 -0.96 -17.15
C GLN A 272 5.89 -1.36 -18.48
N VAL A 273 4.55 -1.18 -18.58
CA VAL A 273 3.80 -1.44 -19.80
C VAL A 273 2.83 -0.30 -20.04
N GLU A 274 2.72 0.12 -21.27
CA GLU A 274 1.72 1.08 -21.75
C GLU A 274 0.98 0.49 -22.93
N GLY A 275 -0.33 0.71 -22.99
CA GLY A 275 -1.16 0.16 -24.05
C GLY A 275 -2.59 0.65 -24.02
N ARG A 276 -3.45 -0.10 -24.72
CA ARG A 276 -4.88 0.20 -24.83
C ARG A 276 -5.71 -1.04 -24.50
N LEU A 277 -6.74 -0.83 -23.70
CA LEU A 277 -7.75 -1.83 -23.38
C LEU A 277 -8.92 -1.68 -24.36
N GLN A 278 -9.33 -2.78 -24.98
CA GLN A 278 -10.39 -2.80 -25.99
C GLN A 278 -11.50 -3.77 -25.60
N GLY A 279 -12.69 -3.58 -26.19
CA GLY A 279 -13.80 -4.55 -26.08
C GLY A 279 -14.54 -4.53 -24.76
N ILE A 280 -14.38 -3.49 -23.94
CA ILE A 280 -15.12 -3.32 -22.68
C ILE A 280 -16.09 -2.16 -22.82
N GLY A 281 -17.32 -2.40 -22.45
CA GLY A 281 -18.46 -1.48 -22.56
C GLY A 281 -19.70 -2.26 -22.92
N THR A 282 -20.83 -1.81 -22.41
CA THR A 282 -22.16 -2.42 -22.56
C THR A 282 -22.38 -2.99 -23.96
N ALA A 283 -22.67 -4.31 -23.99
CA ALA A 283 -23.44 -4.86 -25.11
C ALA A 283 -24.80 -4.19 -25.12
#